data_e41311c1d894981b3e80c5cef25a8532
#
_entry.id   e41311c1d894981b3e80c5cef25a8532
#
_cell.length_a   1.000
_cell.length_b   1.000
_cell.length_c   1.000
_cell.angle_alpha   90.00
_cell.angle_beta   90.00
_cell.angle_gamma   90.00
#
_symmetry.space_group_name_H-M   'P 1'
#
loop_
_entity.id
_entity.type
_entity.pdbx_description
1 polymer ?
#
loop_
_entity_poly.entity_id
_entity_poly.type
_entity_poly.pdbx_seq_one_letter_code
_entity_poly.pdbx_strand_id
1 'polypeptide(L)'
;MELILKQDVENLGFKDDIVSVKNGYGRNFLIPHGQAILATISAKKVLAETLKQRAFKEKKIIDEAKSVADALAGLEVKIASKVGAGNKLFGSVNNIDLAAALQKEGQTISKKFINVIGGSVKRLGKYDAVIRLHREVTVDLTFEVIAES
;
A
#
# COMPACT_ATOMS: atom_id res chain seq x y z
N MET A 1 9.01 4.34 36.13
CA MET A 1 7.65 3.86 35.77
C MET A 1 7.64 3.44 34.33
N GLU A 2 7.13 2.27 34.06
CA GLU A 2 6.99 1.76 32.69
C GLU A 2 5.60 2.05 32.16
N LEU A 3 5.52 2.56 30.95
CA LEU A 3 4.28 2.90 30.26
C LEU A 3 4.28 2.28 28.84
N ILE A 4 3.08 2.01 28.34
CA ILE A 4 2.85 1.63 26.96
C ILE A 4 2.29 2.83 26.20
N LEU A 5 2.95 3.24 25.12
CA LEU A 5 2.52 4.35 24.30
C LEU A 5 1.32 3.97 23.43
N LYS A 6 0.29 4.80 23.40
CA LYS A 6 -0.88 4.65 22.52
C LYS A 6 -0.73 5.37 21.19
N GLN A 7 0.18 6.31 21.12
CA GLN A 7 0.51 7.10 19.93
C GLN A 7 1.99 7.43 19.92
N ASP A 8 2.48 7.90 18.80
CA ASP A 8 3.86 8.33 18.69
C ASP A 8 4.10 9.59 19.53
N VAL A 9 5.15 9.56 20.34
CA VAL A 9 5.54 10.68 21.19
C VAL A 9 6.98 11.08 20.84
N GLU A 10 7.17 12.34 20.49
CA GLU A 10 8.49 12.88 20.16
C GLU A 10 9.49 12.67 21.30
N ASN A 11 10.70 12.28 20.96
CA ASN A 11 11.80 11.99 21.87
C ASN A 11 11.56 10.87 22.91
N LEU A 12 10.49 10.10 22.76
CA LEU A 12 10.15 9.03 23.69
C LEU A 12 10.03 7.67 23.01
N GLY A 13 9.22 7.56 21.97
CA GLY A 13 9.03 6.32 21.22
C GLY A 13 7.80 6.34 20.33
N PHE A 14 7.55 5.20 19.68
CA PHE A 14 6.43 5.00 18.78
C PHE A 14 5.25 4.33 19.48
N LYS A 15 4.12 4.33 18.81
CA LYS A 15 2.93 3.63 19.27
C LYS A 15 3.22 2.16 19.56
N ASP A 16 2.68 1.68 20.68
CA ASP A 16 2.84 0.32 21.19
C ASP A 16 4.22 0.00 21.80
N ASP A 17 5.11 1.01 21.93
CA ASP A 17 6.38 0.84 22.63
C ASP A 17 6.20 0.88 24.15
N ILE A 18 7.02 0.09 24.85
CA ILE A 18 7.14 0.12 26.30
C ILE A 18 8.30 1.03 26.65
N VAL A 19 8.00 2.12 27.35
CA VAL A 19 9.00 3.13 27.71
C VAL A 19 9.08 3.30 29.23
N SER A 20 10.27 3.61 29.72
CA SER A 20 10.50 3.95 31.12
C SER A 20 10.64 5.47 31.28
N VAL A 21 9.79 6.06 32.10
CA VAL A 21 9.77 7.51 32.34
C VAL A 21 9.73 7.80 33.83
N LYS A 22 10.03 9.04 34.19
CA LYS A 22 9.86 9.52 35.58
C LYS A 22 8.38 9.50 35.97
N ASN A 23 8.11 9.11 37.21
CA ASN A 23 6.73 8.95 37.73
C ASN A 23 5.86 10.20 37.52
N GLY A 24 6.41 11.38 37.78
CA GLY A 24 5.70 12.64 37.57
C GLY A 24 5.32 12.90 36.12
N TYR A 25 6.20 12.66 35.18
CA TYR A 25 5.95 12.86 33.77
C TYR A 25 4.86 11.89 33.25
N GLY A 26 4.95 10.63 33.63
CA GLY A 26 3.94 9.64 33.23
C GLY A 26 2.56 9.93 33.80
N ARG A 27 2.45 10.19 35.13
CA ARG A 27 1.17 10.41 35.83
C ARG A 27 0.53 11.75 35.51
N ASN A 28 1.31 12.81 35.33
CA ASN A 28 0.78 14.17 35.19
C ASN A 28 0.62 14.62 33.75
N PHE A 29 1.31 13.99 32.82
CA PHE A 29 1.32 14.36 31.39
C PHE A 29 0.85 13.25 30.48
N LEU A 30 1.58 12.16 30.37
CA LEU A 30 1.31 11.11 29.37
C LEU A 30 -0.03 10.40 29.58
N ILE A 31 -0.35 10.00 30.80
CA ILE A 31 -1.60 9.30 31.12
C ILE A 31 -2.81 10.23 31.00
N PRO A 32 -2.83 11.45 31.59
CA PRO A 32 -3.98 12.36 31.47
C PRO A 32 -4.27 12.81 30.03
N HIS A 33 -3.24 12.94 29.19
CA HIS A 33 -3.40 13.27 27.76
C HIS A 33 -3.78 12.06 26.90
N GLY A 34 -3.93 10.88 27.50
CA GLY A 34 -4.28 9.66 26.76
C GLY A 34 -3.18 9.14 25.82
N GLN A 35 -1.95 9.61 25.97
CA GLN A 35 -0.81 9.24 25.12
C GLN A 35 -0.16 7.92 25.56
N ALA A 36 -0.35 7.52 26.82
CA ALA A 36 0.18 6.28 27.35
C ALA A 36 -0.74 5.66 28.40
N ILE A 37 -0.54 4.40 28.66
CA ILE A 37 -1.15 3.63 29.75
C ILE A 37 -0.09 2.98 30.61
N LEU A 38 -0.44 2.67 31.85
CA LEU A 38 0.47 1.98 32.76
C LEU A 38 0.78 0.57 32.22
N ALA A 39 2.06 0.24 32.15
CA ALA A 39 2.54 -1.07 31.69
C ALA A 39 2.40 -2.13 32.81
N THR A 40 1.17 -2.54 33.06
CA THR A 40 0.88 -3.67 33.95
C THR A 40 1.18 -5.01 33.27
N ILE A 41 1.29 -6.09 34.03
CA ILE A 41 1.47 -7.43 33.49
C ILE A 41 0.35 -7.77 32.50
N SER A 42 -0.89 -7.45 32.84
CA SER A 42 -2.05 -7.65 31.98
C SER A 42 -1.98 -6.81 30.70
N ALA A 43 -1.61 -5.54 30.82
CA ALA A 43 -1.45 -4.64 29.68
C ALA A 43 -0.33 -5.11 28.73
N LYS A 44 0.79 -5.59 29.25
CA LYS A 44 1.87 -6.17 28.46
C LYS A 44 1.44 -7.44 27.70
N LYS A 45 0.62 -8.30 28.32
CA LYS A 45 0.05 -9.50 27.66
C LYS A 45 -0.88 -9.11 26.51
N VAL A 46 -1.79 -8.16 26.75
CA VAL A 46 -2.70 -7.65 25.71
C VAL A 46 -1.92 -7.04 24.56
N LEU A 47 -0.88 -6.26 24.85
CA LEU A 47 -0.01 -5.68 23.82
C LEU A 47 0.68 -6.77 22.99
N ALA A 48 1.28 -7.77 23.64
CA ALA A 48 1.94 -8.88 22.96
C ALA A 48 0.98 -9.64 22.02
N GLU A 49 -0.24 -9.90 22.47
CA GLU A 49 -1.27 -10.55 21.66
C GLU A 49 -1.73 -9.66 20.50
N THR A 50 -1.94 -8.37 20.72
CA THR A 50 -2.29 -7.41 19.67
C THR A 50 -1.21 -7.33 18.60
N LEU A 51 0.06 -7.29 19.00
CA LEU A 51 1.19 -7.29 18.05
C LEU A 51 1.27 -8.59 17.23
N LYS A 52 1.01 -9.74 17.86
CA LYS A 52 0.94 -11.03 17.14
C LYS A 52 -0.19 -11.04 16.12
N GLN A 53 -1.38 -10.56 16.49
CA GLN A 53 -2.53 -10.48 15.59
C GLN A 53 -2.26 -9.53 14.41
N ARG A 54 -1.63 -8.37 14.67
CA ARG A 54 -1.22 -7.44 13.61
C ARG A 54 -0.21 -8.07 12.66
N ALA A 55 0.84 -8.69 13.20
CA ALA A 55 1.85 -9.38 12.40
C ALA A 55 1.22 -10.49 11.52
N PHE A 56 0.28 -11.24 12.06
CA PHE A 56 -0.45 -12.26 11.32
C PHE A 56 -1.31 -11.66 10.19
N LYS A 57 -2.04 -10.57 10.47
CA LYS A 57 -2.84 -9.85 9.47
C LYS A 57 -1.97 -9.24 8.37
N GLU A 58 -0.86 -8.60 8.74
CA GLU A 58 0.10 -8.05 7.77
C GLU A 58 0.69 -9.14 6.89
N LYS A 59 1.10 -10.26 7.49
CA LYS A 59 1.61 -11.40 6.74
C LYS A 59 0.58 -11.93 5.73
N LYS A 60 -0.68 -12.05 6.15
CA LYS A 60 -1.77 -12.47 5.26
C LYS A 60 -1.97 -11.50 4.10
N ILE A 61 -1.97 -10.18 4.37
CA ILE A 61 -2.08 -9.14 3.35
C ILE A 61 -0.90 -9.19 2.37
N ILE A 62 0.32 -9.39 2.88
CA ILE A 62 1.52 -9.54 2.05
C ILE A 62 1.44 -10.79 1.18
N ASP A 63 0.97 -11.93 1.73
CA ASP A 63 0.83 -13.17 0.97
C ASP A 63 -0.24 -13.05 -0.12
N GLU A 64 -1.37 -12.40 0.17
CA GLU A 64 -2.41 -12.07 -0.83
C GLU A 64 -1.85 -11.14 -1.91
N ALA A 65 -1.11 -10.10 -1.52
CA ALA A 65 -0.46 -9.18 -2.45
C ALA A 65 0.57 -9.88 -3.34
N LYS A 66 1.36 -10.81 -2.81
CA LYS A 66 2.30 -11.63 -3.58
C LYS A 66 1.58 -12.53 -4.59
N SER A 67 0.48 -13.16 -4.19
CA SER A 67 -0.32 -13.99 -5.10
C SER A 67 -0.86 -13.18 -6.28
N VAL A 68 -1.35 -11.98 -6.03
CA VAL A 68 -1.79 -11.04 -7.08
C VAL A 68 -0.61 -10.58 -7.93
N ALA A 69 0.54 -10.31 -7.32
CA ALA A 69 1.77 -9.94 -8.01
C ALA A 69 2.23 -11.02 -9.00
N ASP A 70 2.24 -12.27 -8.57
CA ASP A 70 2.60 -13.42 -9.41
C ASP A 70 1.62 -13.60 -10.57
N ALA A 71 0.32 -13.40 -10.33
CA ALA A 71 -0.70 -13.42 -11.37
C ALA A 71 -0.50 -12.28 -12.39
N LEU A 72 -0.16 -11.09 -11.94
CA LEU A 72 0.11 -9.94 -12.81
C LEU A 72 1.38 -10.09 -13.64
N ALA A 73 2.42 -10.67 -13.07
CA ALA A 73 3.70 -10.89 -13.79
C ALA A 73 3.55 -11.80 -15.02
N GLY A 74 2.54 -12.66 -15.02
CA GLY A 74 2.22 -13.55 -16.16
C GLY A 74 1.21 -12.97 -17.16
N LEU A 75 0.66 -11.79 -16.94
CA LEU A 75 -0.35 -11.19 -17.80
C LEU A 75 0.25 -10.22 -18.79
N GLU A 76 -0.13 -10.38 -20.07
CA GLU A 76 0.09 -9.37 -21.09
C GLU A 76 -1.20 -8.54 -21.25
N VAL A 77 -1.17 -7.31 -20.81
CA VAL A 77 -2.32 -6.40 -20.90
C VAL A 77 -2.26 -5.63 -22.21
N LYS A 78 -3.34 -5.70 -22.97
CA LYS A 78 -3.52 -4.93 -24.20
C LYS A 78 -4.65 -3.93 -24.00
N ILE A 79 -4.37 -2.66 -24.27
CA ILE A 79 -5.36 -1.59 -24.16
C ILE A 79 -5.67 -1.09 -25.57
N ALA A 80 -6.92 -1.27 -25.99
CA ALA A 80 -7.39 -0.70 -27.24
C ALA A 80 -7.74 0.77 -27.05
N SER A 81 -7.22 1.62 -27.92
CA SER A 81 -7.52 3.05 -27.89
C SER A 81 -7.69 3.60 -29.31
N LYS A 82 -8.54 4.61 -29.47
CA LYS A 82 -8.76 5.26 -30.75
C LYS A 82 -7.52 6.06 -31.17
N VAL A 83 -7.11 5.84 -32.41
CA VAL A 83 -5.89 6.41 -32.96
C VAL A 83 -6.21 7.47 -34.03
N GLY A 84 -5.53 8.60 -33.96
CA GLY A 84 -5.52 9.60 -34.99
C GLY A 84 -4.40 9.38 -36.03
N ALA A 85 -4.11 10.38 -36.82
CA ALA A 85 -3.03 10.36 -37.77
C ALA A 85 -1.65 10.19 -37.06
N GLY A 86 -0.78 9.34 -37.59
CA GLY A 86 0.61 9.24 -37.16
C GLY A 86 0.81 8.52 -35.81
N ASN A 87 0.07 7.44 -35.54
CA ASN A 87 0.19 6.65 -34.29
C ASN A 87 -0.06 7.41 -32.97
N LYS A 88 -0.64 8.59 -33.05
CA LYS A 88 -1.07 9.35 -31.86
C LYS A 88 -2.47 8.94 -31.47
N LEU A 89 -2.68 8.76 -30.18
CA LEU A 89 -4.00 8.50 -29.61
C LEU A 89 -4.85 9.78 -29.65
N PHE A 90 -6.16 9.65 -29.85
CA PHE A 90 -7.10 10.80 -29.68
C PHE A 90 -7.22 11.26 -28.24
N GLY A 91 -6.93 10.37 -27.30
CA GLY A 91 -6.87 10.67 -25.87
C GLY A 91 -5.53 10.26 -25.28
N SER A 92 -5.49 10.07 -23.99
CA SER A 92 -4.34 9.52 -23.28
C SER A 92 -4.74 8.30 -22.48
N VAL A 93 -3.88 7.29 -22.48
CA VAL A 93 -4.05 6.12 -21.62
C VAL A 93 -3.44 6.43 -20.26
N ASN A 94 -4.25 6.38 -19.24
CA ASN A 94 -3.90 6.70 -17.86
C ASN A 94 -4.01 5.47 -16.95
N ASN A 95 -3.66 5.64 -15.69
CA ASN A 95 -3.84 4.61 -14.66
C ASN A 95 -5.30 4.12 -14.54
N ILE A 96 -6.28 4.96 -14.86
CA ILE A 96 -7.71 4.60 -14.85
C ILE A 96 -8.02 3.56 -15.94
N ASP A 97 -7.50 3.78 -17.14
CA ASP A 97 -7.70 2.87 -18.28
C ASP A 97 -7.00 1.53 -18.05
N LEU A 98 -5.80 1.58 -17.45
CA LEU A 98 -5.07 0.38 -17.08
C LEU A 98 -5.78 -0.40 -15.98
N ALA A 99 -6.35 0.29 -14.99
CA ALA A 99 -7.17 -0.35 -13.95
C ALA A 99 -8.40 -1.04 -14.53
N ALA A 100 -9.09 -0.41 -15.49
CA ALA A 100 -10.23 -0.97 -16.18
C ALA A 100 -9.85 -2.20 -17.02
N ALA A 101 -8.69 -2.16 -17.67
CA ALA A 101 -8.17 -3.30 -18.44
C ALA A 101 -7.82 -4.48 -17.53
N LEU A 102 -7.17 -4.23 -16.41
CA LEU A 102 -6.87 -5.26 -15.39
C LEU A 102 -8.14 -5.86 -14.78
N GLN A 103 -9.18 -5.06 -14.58
CA GLN A 103 -10.46 -5.54 -14.09
C GLN A 103 -11.13 -6.51 -15.09
N LYS A 104 -10.98 -6.28 -16.39
CA LYS A 104 -11.47 -7.21 -17.43
C LYS A 104 -10.74 -8.55 -17.41
N GLU A 105 -9.46 -8.53 -17.06
CA GLU A 105 -8.63 -9.74 -16.87
C GLU A 105 -8.85 -10.44 -15.53
N GLY A 106 -9.80 -9.96 -14.72
CA GLY A 106 -10.16 -10.55 -13.43
C GLY A 106 -9.36 -10.04 -12.23
N GLN A 107 -8.52 -9.03 -12.43
CA GLN A 107 -7.72 -8.42 -11.36
C GLN A 107 -8.28 -7.06 -10.98
N THR A 108 -8.91 -6.99 -9.82
CA THR A 108 -9.46 -5.72 -9.31
C THR A 108 -8.39 -4.95 -8.55
N ILE A 109 -7.78 -3.98 -9.19
CA ILE A 109 -6.73 -3.14 -8.60
C ILE A 109 -7.17 -1.68 -8.66
N SER A 110 -7.05 -0.98 -7.53
CA SER A 110 -7.37 0.44 -7.48
C SER A 110 -6.37 1.26 -8.27
N LYS A 111 -6.86 2.23 -9.04
CA LYS A 111 -6.03 3.19 -9.80
C LYS A 111 -4.96 3.92 -8.97
N LYS A 112 -5.18 4.03 -7.66
CA LYS A 112 -4.23 4.68 -6.73
C LYS A 112 -2.91 3.92 -6.59
N PHE A 113 -2.93 2.62 -6.82
CA PHE A 113 -1.76 1.74 -6.72
C PHE A 113 -1.03 1.56 -8.04
N ILE A 114 -1.58 2.07 -9.13
CA ILE A 114 -1.02 1.97 -10.47
C ILE A 114 -0.32 3.26 -10.82
N ASN A 115 0.95 3.16 -11.18
CA ASN A 115 1.75 4.28 -11.66
C ASN A 115 2.31 3.95 -13.05
N VAL A 116 1.83 4.64 -14.07
CA VAL A 116 2.33 4.48 -15.44
C VAL A 116 3.65 5.24 -15.58
N ILE A 117 4.69 4.56 -16.02
CA ILE A 117 6.00 5.18 -16.27
C ILE A 117 5.88 6.15 -17.44
N GLY A 118 6.25 7.42 -17.20
CA GLY A 118 6.08 8.48 -18.18
C GLY A 118 4.74 9.23 -18.11
N GLY A 119 3.88 8.88 -17.15
CA GLY A 119 2.59 9.53 -16.92
C GLY A 119 1.50 9.02 -17.87
N SER A 120 0.90 9.90 -18.65
CA SER A 120 -0.13 9.52 -19.63
C SER A 120 0.49 9.12 -20.98
N VAL A 121 0.05 7.99 -21.50
CA VAL A 121 0.49 7.47 -22.79
C VAL A 121 -0.34 8.09 -23.93
N LYS A 122 0.32 8.64 -24.92
CA LYS A 122 -0.33 9.33 -26.06
C LYS A 122 -0.03 8.71 -27.43
N ARG A 123 0.75 7.63 -27.46
CA ARG A 123 1.14 6.93 -28.69
C ARG A 123 0.96 5.43 -28.54
N LEU A 124 0.84 4.74 -29.66
CA LEU A 124 0.87 3.27 -29.69
C LEU A 124 2.25 2.75 -29.31
N GLY A 125 2.28 1.59 -28.68
CA GLY A 125 3.51 0.89 -28.32
C GLY A 125 3.43 0.15 -27.00
N LYS A 126 4.56 -0.40 -26.59
CA LYS A 126 4.72 -1.07 -25.29
C LYS A 126 5.20 -0.07 -24.24
N TYR A 127 4.60 -0.13 -23.10
CA TYR A 127 4.89 0.74 -21.96
C TYR A 127 4.90 -0.08 -20.68
N ASP A 128 5.59 0.45 -19.69
CA ASP A 128 5.69 -0.19 -18.40
C ASP A 128 4.90 0.61 -17.35
N ALA A 129 4.28 -0.09 -16.43
CA ALA A 129 3.61 0.48 -15.27
C ALA A 129 4.08 -0.22 -14.01
N VAL A 130 4.18 0.53 -12.93
CA VAL A 130 4.51 0.01 -11.62
C VAL A 130 3.24 -0.08 -10.79
N ILE A 131 2.92 -1.27 -10.31
CA ILE A 131 1.78 -1.51 -9.45
C ILE A 131 2.29 -1.76 -8.03
N ARG A 132 1.93 -0.89 -7.12
CA ARG A 132 2.31 -0.98 -5.72
C ARG A 132 1.17 -1.59 -4.92
N LEU A 133 1.18 -2.89 -4.74
CA LEU A 133 0.16 -3.62 -3.99
C LEU A 133 0.31 -3.47 -2.47
N HIS A 134 1.55 -3.42 -2.01
CA HIS A 134 1.91 -3.24 -0.61
C HIS A 134 3.21 -2.45 -0.51
N ARG A 135 3.58 -2.00 0.70
CA ARG A 135 4.87 -1.30 0.92
C ARG A 135 6.08 -2.10 0.48
N GLU A 136 6.00 -3.43 0.65
CA GLU A 136 7.06 -4.38 0.31
C GLU A 136 6.82 -5.12 -1.01
N VAL A 137 5.63 -5.01 -1.59
CA VAL A 137 5.24 -5.72 -2.81
C VAL A 137 4.96 -4.73 -3.93
N THR A 138 5.88 -4.66 -4.87
CA THR A 138 5.78 -3.84 -6.07
C THR A 138 5.96 -4.73 -7.29
N VAL A 139 5.16 -4.54 -8.32
CA VAL A 139 5.18 -5.31 -9.56
C VAL A 139 5.34 -4.39 -10.75
N ASP A 140 6.24 -4.75 -11.64
CA ASP A 140 6.38 -4.10 -12.93
C ASP A 140 5.50 -4.86 -13.95
N LEU A 141 4.57 -4.14 -14.57
CA LEU A 141 3.66 -4.67 -15.58
C LEU A 141 3.94 -3.99 -16.91
N THR A 142 4.24 -4.79 -17.92
CA THR A 142 4.33 -4.30 -19.29
C THR A 142 2.97 -4.40 -19.96
N PHE A 143 2.49 -3.31 -20.53
CA PHE A 143 1.25 -3.27 -21.27
C PHE A 143 1.47 -2.70 -22.67
N GLU A 144 0.66 -3.14 -23.62
CA GLU A 144 0.69 -2.69 -25.00
C GLU A 144 -0.56 -1.87 -25.31
N VAL A 145 -0.35 -0.72 -25.92
CA VAL A 145 -1.43 0.11 -26.45
C VAL A 145 -1.59 -0.17 -27.93
N ILE A 146 -2.76 -0.69 -28.30
CA ILE A 146 -3.12 -1.05 -29.68
C ILE A 146 -4.20 -0.13 -30.21
N ALA A 147 -4.28 -0.03 -31.53
CA ALA A 147 -5.35 0.71 -32.18
C ALA A 147 -6.69 -0.02 -32.00
N GLU A 148 -7.72 0.70 -31.62
CA GLU A 148 -9.09 0.22 -31.67
C GLU A 148 -9.57 0.21 -33.12
N SER A 149 -9.93 -0.96 -33.56
CA SER A 149 -10.52 -1.12 -34.90
C SER A 149 -12.02 -0.85 -34.92
#